data_b3eca2dfd44b534773ce2f49f85c3f32
#
_entry.id   b3eca2dfd44b534773ce2f49f85c3f32
#
_cell.length_a   1.000
_cell.length_b   1.000
_cell.length_c   1.000
_cell.angle_alpha   90.00
_cell.angle_beta   90.00
_cell.angle_gamma   90.00
#
_symmetry.space_group_name_H-M   'P 1'
#
loop_
_entity.id
_entity.type
_entity.pdbx_description
1 polymer ?
#
loop_
_entity_poly.entity_id
_entity_poly.type
_entity_poly.pdbx_seq_one_letter_code
_entity_poly.pdbx_strand_id
1 'polypeptide(L)'
;MSRRGRRYNSYSEPKLNMKKVLGVIVALLVIVMVIVSIVNIIKGGKNKEKVANYTYYTAYENGKFGVINNEGNIVITPEYTEIVLIPNKSVPVFICTYDVNDQEGTYKTKVINQNNEEIFKDYDKVEAIDNFDSKQNIWYEDNILRVKKD
;
A
#
# COMPACT_ATOMS: atom_id res chain seq x y z
N MET A 1 66.29 -71.20 16.84
CA MET A 1 65.80 -70.25 15.83
C MET A 1 64.34 -69.99 16.01
N SER A 2 64.04 -68.87 16.60
CA SER A 2 62.66 -68.46 16.94
C SER A 2 62.15 -67.54 15.87
N ARG A 3 61.06 -67.91 15.10
CA ARG A 3 60.41 -67.09 14.12
C ARG A 3 59.31 -66.30 14.82
N ARG A 4 59.49 -64.98 15.01
CA ARG A 4 58.43 -64.02 15.48
C ARG A 4 57.43 -63.80 14.34
N GLY A 5 56.25 -64.34 14.50
CA GLY A 5 55.10 -64.00 13.63
C GLY A 5 54.67 -62.54 13.83
N ARG A 6 54.68 -61.78 12.76
CA ARG A 6 54.11 -60.45 12.70
C ARG A 6 52.58 -60.57 12.81
N ARG A 7 52.01 -60.02 13.86
CA ARG A 7 50.52 -59.83 13.95
C ARG A 7 50.13 -58.71 12.99
N TYR A 8 49.43 -59.09 11.94
CA TYR A 8 48.72 -58.11 11.12
C TYR A 8 47.53 -57.57 11.91
N ASN A 9 47.55 -56.25 12.28
CA ASN A 9 46.40 -55.57 12.78
C ASN A 9 45.42 -55.36 11.61
N SER A 10 44.40 -56.15 11.55
CA SER A 10 43.27 -55.94 10.65
C SER A 10 42.50 -54.76 11.17
N TYR A 11 42.73 -53.58 10.59
CA TYR A 11 41.83 -52.42 10.76
C TYR A 11 40.52 -52.76 10.06
N SER A 12 39.51 -53.10 10.82
CA SER A 12 38.14 -53.22 10.28
C SER A 12 37.67 -51.81 9.98
N GLU A 13 37.51 -51.49 8.69
CA GLU A 13 36.86 -50.22 8.30
C GLU A 13 35.49 -50.11 8.93
N PRO A 14 35.17 -48.96 9.52
CA PRO A 14 33.85 -48.77 10.13
C PRO A 14 32.78 -48.87 9.05
N LYS A 15 31.97 -49.93 9.09
CA LYS A 15 30.84 -50.09 8.17
C LYS A 15 29.82 -48.96 8.41
N LEU A 16 29.69 -48.05 7.42
CA LEU A 16 28.73 -46.97 7.46
C LEU A 16 27.31 -47.55 7.63
N ASN A 17 26.66 -47.16 8.70
CA ASN A 17 25.27 -47.60 8.91
C ASN A 17 24.35 -46.71 8.06
N MET A 18 23.96 -47.22 6.87
CA MET A 18 23.13 -46.49 5.89
C MET A 18 21.83 -45.96 6.51
N LYS A 19 21.23 -46.62 7.50
CA LYS A 19 20.03 -46.12 8.20
C LYS A 19 20.33 -44.86 9.00
N LYS A 20 21.51 -44.77 9.65
CA LYS A 20 21.92 -43.54 10.36
C LYS A 20 22.22 -42.41 9.41
N VAL A 21 22.88 -42.70 8.26
CA VAL A 21 23.17 -41.72 7.23
C VAL A 21 21.89 -41.16 6.64
N LEU A 22 20.93 -42.03 6.31
CA LEU A 22 19.62 -41.61 5.81
C LEU A 22 18.86 -40.73 6.83
N GLY A 23 18.91 -41.10 8.13
CA GLY A 23 18.33 -40.29 9.18
C GLY A 23 18.90 -38.87 9.30
N VAL A 24 20.25 -38.76 9.15
CA VAL A 24 20.91 -37.43 9.14
C VAL A 24 20.51 -36.61 7.93
N ILE A 25 20.42 -37.23 6.76
CA ILE A 25 19.99 -36.52 5.52
C ILE A 25 18.55 -36.01 5.69
N VAL A 26 17.62 -36.81 6.20
CA VAL A 26 16.23 -36.40 6.44
C VAL A 26 16.17 -35.25 7.46
N ALA A 27 16.94 -35.34 8.54
CA ALA A 27 17.00 -34.25 9.54
C ALA A 27 17.50 -32.94 8.93
N LEU A 28 18.53 -32.98 8.07
CA LEU A 28 19.05 -31.79 7.37
C LEU A 28 18.00 -31.19 6.43
N LEU A 29 17.27 -32.02 5.68
CA LEU A 29 16.19 -31.55 4.80
C LEU A 29 15.07 -30.84 5.59
N VAL A 30 14.68 -31.37 6.74
CA VAL A 30 13.68 -30.72 7.60
C VAL A 30 14.18 -29.37 8.10
N ILE A 31 15.45 -29.28 8.53
CA ILE A 31 16.05 -28.02 8.97
C ILE A 31 16.04 -26.99 7.83
N VAL A 32 16.42 -27.38 6.61
CA VAL A 32 16.40 -26.49 5.44
C VAL A 32 14.97 -26.02 5.13
N MET A 33 13.96 -26.89 5.18
CA MET A 33 12.57 -26.51 4.99
C MET A 33 12.10 -25.48 6.04
N VAL A 34 12.46 -25.67 7.30
CA VAL A 34 12.11 -24.71 8.37
C VAL A 34 12.78 -23.36 8.12
N ILE A 35 14.06 -23.35 7.75
CA ILE A 35 14.78 -22.10 7.45
C ILE A 35 14.13 -21.37 6.25
N VAL A 36 13.81 -22.08 5.17
CA VAL A 36 13.15 -21.51 3.99
C VAL A 36 11.76 -20.94 4.36
N SER A 37 11.01 -21.65 5.20
CA SER A 37 9.71 -21.17 5.68
C SER A 37 9.83 -19.87 6.50
N ILE A 38 10.79 -19.80 7.41
CA ILE A 38 11.07 -18.59 8.21
C ILE A 38 11.50 -17.44 7.31
N VAL A 39 12.40 -17.68 6.33
CA VAL A 39 12.82 -16.64 5.39
C VAL A 39 11.66 -16.13 4.54
N ASN A 40 10.75 -17.00 4.11
CA ASN A 40 9.56 -16.60 3.34
C ASN A 40 8.58 -15.79 4.19
N ILE A 41 8.40 -16.14 5.47
CA ILE A 41 7.57 -15.35 6.41
C ILE A 41 8.18 -13.97 6.63
N ILE A 42 9.50 -13.88 6.82
CA ILE A 42 10.20 -12.61 7.01
C ILE A 42 10.15 -11.75 5.73
N LYS A 43 10.35 -12.35 4.56
CA LYS A 43 10.24 -11.66 3.27
C LYS A 43 8.81 -11.23 2.96
N GLY A 44 7.83 -12.08 3.22
CA GLY A 44 6.40 -11.75 3.07
C GLY A 44 5.94 -10.65 4.04
N GLY A 45 6.52 -10.57 5.22
CA GLY A 45 6.26 -9.49 6.18
C GLY A 45 6.90 -8.14 5.82
N LYS A 46 7.98 -8.15 5.01
CA LYS A 46 8.64 -6.91 4.55
C LYS A 46 7.97 -6.25 3.35
N ASN A 47 7.12 -6.97 2.62
CA ASN A 47 6.36 -6.45 1.47
C ASN A 47 4.91 -6.08 1.81
N LYS A 48 4.54 -5.97 3.07
CA LYS A 48 3.47 -5.04 3.40
C LYS A 48 4.09 -3.66 3.20
N GLU A 49 3.92 -3.07 2.01
CA GLU A 49 3.90 -1.63 1.89
C GLU A 49 3.11 -1.16 3.10
N LYS A 50 3.75 -0.39 3.98
CA LYS A 50 3.02 0.40 4.95
C LYS A 50 2.12 1.25 4.06
N VAL A 51 0.85 0.88 3.94
CA VAL A 51 -0.15 1.77 3.39
C VAL A 51 -0.05 2.97 4.30
N ALA A 52 0.65 3.99 3.83
CA ALA A 52 0.79 5.22 4.56
C ALA A 52 -0.64 5.76 4.64
N ASN A 53 -1.19 5.75 5.84
CA ASN A 53 -2.50 6.35 6.08
C ASN A 53 -2.31 7.86 5.96
N TYR A 54 -2.32 8.34 4.72
CA TYR A 54 -2.31 9.77 4.46
C TYR A 54 -3.68 10.34 4.82
N THR A 55 -3.63 11.47 5.48
CA THR A 55 -4.77 12.37 5.63
C THR A 55 -4.51 13.57 4.73
N TYR A 56 -5.47 13.91 3.90
CA TYR A 56 -5.34 14.97 2.92
C TYR A 56 -6.03 16.25 3.38
N TYR A 57 -5.47 17.39 3.02
CA TYR A 57 -5.96 18.70 3.38
C TYR A 57 -5.92 19.62 2.16
N THR A 58 -6.92 20.48 2.05
CA THR A 58 -6.89 21.55 1.05
C THR A 58 -5.79 22.56 1.40
N ALA A 59 -4.97 22.87 0.42
CA ALA A 59 -3.95 23.92 0.51
C ALA A 59 -4.38 25.14 -0.31
N TYR A 60 -4.03 26.32 0.16
CA TYR A 60 -4.28 27.57 -0.54
C TYR A 60 -2.99 28.38 -0.62
N GLU A 61 -2.58 28.70 -1.85
CA GLU A 61 -1.37 29.45 -2.12
C GLU A 61 -1.56 30.32 -3.36
N ASN A 62 -1.15 31.59 -3.27
CA ASN A 62 -1.21 32.54 -4.39
C ASN A 62 -2.59 32.67 -5.07
N GLY A 63 -3.67 32.58 -4.29
CA GLY A 63 -5.02 32.65 -4.83
C GLY A 63 -5.52 31.37 -5.47
N LYS A 64 -4.80 30.25 -5.32
CA LYS A 64 -5.12 28.95 -5.91
C LYS A 64 -5.24 27.89 -4.83
N PHE A 65 -6.09 26.92 -5.10
CA PHE A 65 -6.31 25.76 -4.25
C PHE A 65 -5.59 24.51 -4.81
N GLY A 66 -5.06 23.70 -3.90
CA GLY A 66 -4.42 22.43 -4.15
C GLY A 66 -4.66 21.47 -3.00
N VAL A 67 -3.87 20.40 -2.92
CA VAL A 67 -3.95 19.39 -1.86
C VAL A 67 -2.56 19.07 -1.33
N ILE A 68 -2.48 18.97 -0.02
CA ILE A 68 -1.30 18.47 0.71
C ILE A 68 -1.69 17.23 1.53
N ASN A 69 -0.71 16.41 1.86
CA ASN A 69 -0.91 15.32 2.81
C ASN A 69 -0.52 15.73 4.24
N ASN A 70 -0.71 14.82 5.21
CA ASN A 70 -0.38 15.05 6.62
C ASN A 70 1.13 15.20 6.91
N GLU A 71 1.99 14.92 5.93
CA GLU A 71 3.43 15.16 6.01
C GLU A 71 3.82 16.54 5.46
N GLY A 72 2.85 17.29 4.91
CA GLY A 72 3.07 18.59 4.28
C GLY A 72 3.55 18.51 2.82
N ASN A 73 3.56 17.31 2.22
CA ASN A 73 3.92 17.15 0.83
C ASN A 73 2.75 17.61 -0.08
N ILE A 74 3.09 18.34 -1.14
CA ILE A 74 2.13 18.74 -2.16
C ILE A 74 1.73 17.49 -2.95
N VAL A 75 0.42 17.17 -2.93
CA VAL A 75 -0.20 16.09 -3.68
C VAL A 75 -0.77 16.63 -4.99
N ILE A 76 -1.48 17.76 -4.90
CA ILE A 76 -1.98 18.51 -6.05
C ILE A 76 -1.43 19.94 -5.94
N THR A 77 -0.71 20.37 -6.95
CA THR A 77 -0.17 21.74 -7.00
C THR A 77 -1.32 22.75 -6.97
N PRO A 78 -1.22 23.84 -6.19
CA PRO A 78 -2.23 24.90 -6.17
C PRO A 78 -2.39 25.56 -7.56
N GLU A 79 -3.41 25.12 -8.30
CA GLU A 79 -3.70 25.62 -9.67
C GLU A 79 -5.20 25.93 -9.88
N TYR A 80 -6.06 25.44 -8.98
CA TYR A 80 -7.51 25.64 -9.06
C TYR A 80 -7.94 26.95 -8.43
N THR A 81 -8.81 27.68 -9.12
CA THR A 81 -9.36 28.96 -8.62
C THR A 81 -10.46 28.77 -7.58
N GLU A 82 -11.09 27.63 -7.58
CA GLU A 82 -12.16 27.24 -6.67
C GLU A 82 -11.69 26.13 -5.73
N ILE A 83 -12.51 25.88 -4.71
CA ILE A 83 -12.22 24.88 -3.66
C ILE A 83 -12.04 23.51 -4.26
N VAL A 84 -11.00 22.79 -3.82
CA VAL A 84 -10.83 21.36 -4.03
C VAL A 84 -11.48 20.64 -2.87
N LEU A 85 -12.57 19.92 -3.13
CA LEU A 85 -13.25 19.12 -2.12
C LEU A 85 -12.54 17.77 -1.93
N ILE A 86 -12.40 17.40 -0.67
CA ILE A 86 -11.83 16.11 -0.26
C ILE A 86 -12.93 15.34 0.48
N PRO A 87 -13.73 14.50 -0.23
CA PRO A 87 -14.88 13.82 0.36
C PRO A 87 -14.51 12.92 1.54
N ASN A 88 -13.36 12.29 1.44
CA ASN A 88 -12.81 11.50 2.53
C ASN A 88 -11.31 11.77 2.67
N LYS A 89 -10.91 12.34 3.80
CA LYS A 89 -9.51 12.71 4.08
C LYS A 89 -8.52 11.55 4.05
N SER A 90 -9.00 10.32 4.17
CA SER A 90 -8.17 9.11 4.13
C SER A 90 -8.15 8.42 2.76
N VAL A 91 -8.87 8.95 1.78
CA VAL A 91 -8.94 8.41 0.42
C VAL A 91 -8.47 9.48 -0.55
N PRO A 92 -7.53 9.17 -1.44
CA PRO A 92 -6.96 10.15 -2.37
C PRO A 92 -7.88 10.39 -3.58
N VAL A 93 -9.02 10.98 -3.33
CA VAL A 93 -10.02 11.38 -4.32
C VAL A 93 -10.33 12.84 -4.11
N PHE A 94 -10.05 13.68 -5.10
CA PHE A 94 -10.15 15.13 -5.00
C PHE A 94 -11.08 15.65 -6.10
N ILE A 95 -12.13 16.36 -5.71
CA ILE A 95 -13.07 16.99 -6.63
C ILE A 95 -12.63 18.42 -6.87
N CYS A 96 -12.15 18.73 -8.06
CA CYS A 96 -11.63 20.02 -8.44
C CYS A 96 -12.65 20.76 -9.29
N THR A 97 -13.03 21.95 -8.88
CA THR A 97 -13.93 22.83 -9.62
C THR A 97 -13.13 23.77 -10.51
N TYR A 98 -13.54 23.91 -11.75
CA TYR A 98 -12.93 24.79 -12.74
C TYR A 98 -13.98 25.35 -13.71
N ASP A 99 -13.58 26.25 -14.60
CA ASP A 99 -14.46 26.92 -15.58
C ASP A 99 -15.70 27.54 -14.92
N VAL A 100 -15.48 28.26 -13.81
CA VAL A 100 -16.57 28.92 -13.08
C VAL A 100 -17.00 30.17 -13.84
N ASN A 101 -18.28 30.27 -14.14
CA ASN A 101 -18.92 31.45 -14.69
C ASN A 101 -19.93 31.99 -13.68
N ASP A 102 -19.52 32.99 -12.93
CA ASP A 102 -20.35 33.62 -11.86
C ASP A 102 -21.61 34.26 -12.39
N GLN A 103 -21.61 34.72 -13.65
CA GLN A 103 -22.79 35.41 -14.23
C GLN A 103 -23.90 34.42 -14.58
N GLU A 104 -23.51 33.24 -15.02
CA GLU A 104 -24.44 32.18 -15.39
C GLU A 104 -24.64 31.15 -14.27
N GLY A 105 -23.84 31.22 -13.21
CA GLY A 105 -23.85 30.25 -12.12
C GLY A 105 -23.44 28.85 -12.56
N THR A 106 -22.61 28.75 -13.59
CA THR A 106 -22.17 27.46 -14.14
C THR A 106 -20.72 27.17 -13.75
N TYR A 107 -20.40 25.90 -13.60
CA TYR A 107 -19.04 25.42 -13.34
C TYR A 107 -18.87 23.98 -13.82
N LYS A 108 -17.63 23.57 -13.99
CA LYS A 108 -17.27 22.18 -14.27
C LYS A 108 -16.51 21.57 -13.11
N THR A 109 -16.63 20.26 -12.98
CA THR A 109 -15.86 19.50 -12.00
C THR A 109 -15.08 18.41 -12.69
N LYS A 110 -13.92 18.09 -12.15
CA LYS A 110 -13.16 16.88 -12.49
C LYS A 110 -12.67 16.24 -11.20
N VAL A 111 -12.50 14.93 -11.22
CA VAL A 111 -11.99 14.18 -10.08
C VAL A 111 -10.60 13.69 -10.42
N ILE A 112 -9.66 13.99 -9.55
CA ILE A 112 -8.27 13.56 -9.69
C ILE A 112 -7.83 12.75 -8.48
N ASN A 113 -6.87 11.86 -8.71
CA ASN A 113 -6.27 11.05 -7.68
C ASN A 113 -4.93 11.66 -7.18
N GLN A 114 -4.27 10.98 -6.27
CA GLN A 114 -2.97 11.42 -5.70
C GLN A 114 -1.82 11.52 -6.72
N ASN A 115 -1.96 10.92 -7.89
CA ASN A 115 -0.97 10.97 -8.96
C ASN A 115 -1.27 12.09 -9.97
N ASN A 116 -2.24 12.96 -9.64
CA ASN A 116 -2.75 13.99 -10.55
C ASN A 116 -3.38 13.41 -11.83
N GLU A 117 -3.93 12.19 -11.75
CA GLU A 117 -4.63 11.54 -12.85
C GLU A 117 -6.12 11.76 -12.71
N GLU A 118 -6.78 12.17 -13.79
CA GLU A 118 -8.22 12.32 -13.83
C GLU A 118 -8.90 10.95 -13.83
N ILE A 119 -9.81 10.76 -12.89
CA ILE A 119 -10.67 9.59 -12.76
C ILE A 119 -12.14 10.00 -12.96
N PHE A 120 -13.03 9.05 -13.22
CA PHE A 120 -14.46 9.31 -13.55
C PHE A 120 -14.67 10.18 -14.80
N LYS A 121 -13.80 10.08 -15.79
CA LYS A 121 -13.83 10.88 -17.03
C LYS A 121 -15.11 10.72 -17.86
N ASP A 122 -15.84 9.62 -17.67
CA ASP A 122 -17.06 9.30 -18.42
C ASP A 122 -18.32 9.99 -17.84
N TYR A 123 -18.14 10.81 -16.81
CA TYR A 123 -19.22 11.51 -16.13
C TYR A 123 -19.08 13.03 -16.30
N ASP A 124 -20.18 13.68 -16.63
CA ASP A 124 -20.22 15.13 -16.86
C ASP A 124 -20.11 15.94 -15.58
N LYS A 125 -20.55 15.35 -14.47
CA LYS A 125 -20.48 15.96 -13.15
C LYS A 125 -20.23 14.93 -12.06
N VAL A 126 -19.34 15.26 -11.13
CA VAL A 126 -19.09 14.47 -9.93
C VAL A 126 -19.16 15.41 -8.73
N GLU A 127 -19.97 15.05 -7.74
CA GLU A 127 -20.22 15.85 -6.54
C GLU A 127 -20.05 15.00 -5.28
N ALA A 128 -19.56 15.60 -4.20
CA ALA A 128 -19.67 15.02 -2.88
C ALA A 128 -21.13 15.12 -2.38
N ILE A 129 -21.51 14.22 -1.51
CA ILE A 129 -22.81 14.26 -0.84
C ILE A 129 -22.58 14.80 0.56
N ASP A 130 -23.24 15.92 0.86
CA ASP A 130 -23.21 16.52 2.18
C ASP A 130 -24.30 15.91 3.06
N ASN A 131 -23.92 15.59 4.29
CA ASN A 131 -24.81 15.12 5.33
C ASN A 131 -24.76 16.06 6.54
N PHE A 132 -25.87 16.17 7.24
CA PHE A 132 -25.95 16.94 8.45
C PHE A 132 -26.03 16.05 9.70
N ASP A 133 -25.02 16.14 10.57
CA ASP A 133 -25.08 15.52 11.88
C ASP A 133 -25.75 16.45 12.89
N SER A 134 -27.01 16.17 13.21
CA SER A 134 -27.81 16.95 14.16
C SER A 134 -27.30 16.90 15.60
N LYS A 135 -26.51 15.88 15.96
CA LYS A 135 -25.96 15.75 17.32
C LYS A 135 -24.76 16.66 17.54
N GLN A 136 -23.95 16.83 16.51
CA GLN A 136 -22.75 17.66 16.51
C GLN A 136 -23.02 19.06 15.91
N ASN A 137 -24.17 19.23 15.26
CA ASN A 137 -24.57 20.45 14.54
C ASN A 137 -23.55 20.85 13.47
N ILE A 138 -23.05 19.85 12.70
CA ILE A 138 -22.06 20.04 11.63
C ILE A 138 -22.52 19.40 10.33
N TRP A 139 -22.10 20.01 9.22
CA TRP A 139 -22.13 19.39 7.90
C TRP A 139 -20.82 18.65 7.63
N TYR A 140 -20.92 17.52 6.95
CA TYR A 140 -19.76 16.76 6.52
C TYR A 140 -20.04 16.09 5.17
N GLU A 141 -19.00 15.92 4.37
CA GLU A 141 -19.11 15.16 3.14
C GLU A 141 -19.13 13.65 3.46
N ASP A 142 -20.00 12.93 2.77
CA ASP A 142 -20.06 11.47 2.86
C ASP A 142 -18.95 10.84 1.99
N ASN A 143 -18.65 9.57 2.25
CA ASN A 143 -17.78 8.75 1.42
C ASN A 143 -18.42 8.32 0.09
N ILE A 144 -19.60 8.85 -0.21
CA ILE A 144 -20.37 8.54 -1.41
C ILE A 144 -20.30 9.73 -2.37
N LEU A 145 -19.96 9.45 -3.62
CA LEU A 145 -19.98 10.42 -4.69
C LEU A 145 -21.26 10.28 -5.50
N ARG A 146 -21.85 11.40 -5.86
CA ARG A 146 -22.92 11.50 -6.85
C ARG A 146 -22.29 11.73 -8.21
N VAL A 147 -22.59 10.88 -9.18
CA VAL A 147 -22.13 11.04 -10.54
C VAL A 147 -23.33 11.26 -11.47
N LYS A 148 -23.18 12.15 -12.45
CA LYS A 148 -24.16 12.43 -13.49
C LYS A 148 -23.50 12.18 -14.85
N LYS A 149 -24.24 11.52 -15.73
CA LYS A 149 -23.92 11.34 -17.14
C LYS A 149 -25.14 11.77 -17.95
N ASP A 150 -24.96 12.70 -18.87
CA ASP A 150 -26.01 13.16 -19.81
C ASP A 150 -26.11 12.24 -21.03
#